data_70d6ddace7e355239c83ecd92a063233
#
_entry.id   70d6ddace7e355239c83ecd92a063233
#
_cell.length_a   1.000
_cell.length_b   1.000
_cell.length_c   1.000
_cell.angle_alpha   90.00
_cell.angle_beta   90.00
_cell.angle_gamma   90.00
#
_symmetry.space_group_name_H-M   'P 1'
#
loop_
_entity.id
_entity.type
_entity.pdbx_description
1 polymer ?
#
loop_
_entity_poly.entity_id
_entity_poly.type
_entity_poly.pdbx_seq_one_letter_code
_entity_poly.pdbx_strand_id
1 'polypeptide(L)'
;MSYKYTDKYLPIGAGRCNILAKKVIKPVLSAAEAVKCIKPGMSVMIGGFNYGGIPYTLVDALVEAGVGELTLIANDTAYEDVGHGKLVANGQIKKVVASHVGLNKKTGQFYMEGKLELELCPQGTFVERIRAGGFGLGGILTPTGVGTVVEEGKQVLEIDGKKYLLELPLRANVALIRAYQADRMGNLTYFGTNRNFNPIMATAADYVIAEVDSVLEVGELDPNEIVTPGILIDALVVKGDNYYANRT
;
A
#
# COMPACT_ATOMS: atom_id res chain seq x y z
N MET A 1 -15.62 31.44 12.84
CA MET A 1 -14.22 30.99 12.78
C MET A 1 -13.95 30.51 11.35
N SER A 2 -13.19 31.27 10.55
CA SER A 2 -12.85 30.88 9.19
C SER A 2 -11.63 29.97 9.23
N TYR A 3 -11.82 28.70 8.90
CA TYR A 3 -10.70 27.77 8.73
C TYR A 3 -9.93 28.14 7.46
N LYS A 4 -8.73 28.68 7.61
CA LYS A 4 -7.77 28.77 6.52
C LYS A 4 -7.13 27.39 6.37
N TYR A 5 -7.52 26.64 5.35
CA TYR A 5 -6.78 25.50 4.85
C TYR A 5 -5.42 26.00 4.35
N THR A 6 -4.37 25.76 5.11
CA THR A 6 -3.00 26.01 4.63
C THR A 6 -2.57 24.86 3.75
N ASP A 7 -2.01 25.18 2.59
CA ASP A 7 -1.55 24.33 1.48
C ASP A 7 -0.47 23.29 1.86
N LYS A 8 -0.74 22.45 2.87
CA LYS A 8 0.12 21.27 3.19
C LYS A 8 -0.44 19.95 2.64
N TYR A 9 -1.51 20.01 1.87
CA TYR A 9 -1.84 18.88 1.03
C TYR A 9 -0.83 18.85 -0.11
N LEU A 10 -0.13 17.73 -0.26
CA LEU A 10 0.61 17.45 -1.48
C LEU A 10 -0.32 17.82 -2.63
N PRO A 11 0.09 18.74 -3.54
CA PRO A 11 -0.75 19.05 -4.68
C PRO A 11 -1.10 17.72 -5.31
N ILE A 12 -2.38 17.53 -5.63
CA ILE A 12 -2.80 16.48 -6.54
C ILE A 12 -2.07 16.85 -7.83
N GLY A 13 -0.81 16.39 -7.91
CA GLY A 13 0.17 16.80 -8.90
C GLY A 13 -0.40 16.51 -10.25
N ALA A 14 -0.28 17.47 -11.13
CA ALA A 14 -0.51 17.39 -12.55
C ALA A 14 0.23 16.18 -13.16
N GLY A 15 -0.40 15.07 -13.13
CA GLY A 15 -0.05 13.73 -13.58
C GLY A 15 -1.26 12.86 -13.35
N ARG A 16 -2.47 13.38 -13.63
CA ARG A 16 -3.61 12.51 -13.84
C ARG A 16 -3.19 11.55 -14.95
N CYS A 17 -2.73 10.35 -14.55
CA CYS A 17 -3.01 9.20 -15.38
C CYS A 17 -4.48 9.36 -15.75
N ASN A 18 -4.78 9.62 -17.02
CA ASN A 18 -6.14 9.81 -17.48
C ASN A 18 -6.97 8.74 -16.80
N ILE A 19 -7.91 9.15 -15.94
CA ILE A 19 -8.91 8.25 -15.40
C ILE A 19 -9.83 7.95 -16.58
N LEU A 20 -9.29 7.20 -17.53
CA LEU A 20 -10.09 6.45 -18.47
C LEU A 20 -10.94 5.54 -17.61
N ALA A 21 -12.23 5.56 -17.81
CA ALA A 21 -13.17 4.66 -17.14
C ALA A 21 -12.51 3.27 -17.06
N LYS A 22 -12.29 2.75 -15.83
CA LYS A 22 -11.59 1.49 -15.63
C LYS A 22 -12.21 0.44 -16.55
N LYS A 23 -11.38 -0.22 -17.34
CA LYS A 23 -11.87 -1.24 -18.27
C LYS A 23 -12.63 -2.32 -17.49
N VAL A 24 -13.74 -2.74 -18.00
CA VAL A 24 -14.52 -3.83 -17.38
C VAL A 24 -13.67 -5.10 -17.35
N ILE A 25 -13.06 -5.46 -18.48
CA ILE A 25 -12.10 -6.56 -18.55
C ILE A 25 -10.70 -6.00 -18.29
N LYS A 26 -10.03 -6.55 -17.29
CA LYS A 26 -8.70 -6.09 -16.86
C LYS A 26 -7.61 -6.68 -17.75
N PRO A 27 -6.57 -5.89 -18.09
CA PRO A 27 -5.39 -6.43 -18.73
C PRO A 27 -4.67 -7.39 -17.77
N VAL A 28 -4.28 -8.54 -18.29
CA VAL A 28 -3.33 -9.44 -17.62
C VAL A 28 -1.96 -9.14 -18.23
N LEU A 29 -1.06 -8.63 -17.40
CA LEU A 29 0.25 -8.12 -17.80
C LEU A 29 1.37 -9.03 -17.26
N SER A 30 2.53 -8.99 -17.89
CA SER A 30 3.75 -9.41 -17.22
C SER A 30 4.09 -8.45 -16.07
N ALA A 31 4.78 -8.93 -15.04
CA ALA A 31 5.17 -8.08 -13.91
C ALA A 31 6.04 -6.89 -14.36
N ALA A 32 6.97 -7.14 -15.31
CA ALA A 32 7.83 -6.10 -15.87
C ALA A 32 7.05 -5.02 -16.64
N GLU A 33 5.94 -5.38 -17.30
CA GLU A 33 5.06 -4.39 -17.95
C GLU A 33 4.23 -3.63 -16.93
N ALA A 34 3.71 -4.33 -15.92
CA ALA A 34 2.84 -3.77 -14.92
C ALA A 34 3.53 -2.67 -14.09
N VAL A 35 4.80 -2.85 -13.73
CA VAL A 35 5.55 -1.88 -12.92
C VAL A 35 6.05 -0.66 -13.71
N LYS A 36 5.96 -0.63 -15.04
CA LYS A 36 6.39 0.51 -15.87
C LYS A 36 5.65 1.82 -15.57
N CYS A 37 4.44 1.74 -14.99
CA CYS A 37 3.68 2.91 -14.57
C CYS A 37 4.30 3.61 -13.35
N ILE A 38 5.13 2.92 -12.55
CA ILE A 38 5.77 3.47 -11.36
C ILE A 38 6.97 4.33 -11.78
N LYS A 39 6.99 5.58 -11.31
CA LYS A 39 8.02 6.56 -11.65
C LYS A 39 8.73 7.06 -10.39
N PRO A 40 9.95 7.60 -10.51
CA PRO A 40 10.65 8.20 -9.37
C PRO A 40 9.77 9.24 -8.65
N GLY A 41 9.81 9.25 -7.33
CA GLY A 41 9.04 10.15 -6.48
C GLY A 41 7.59 9.72 -6.18
N MET A 42 7.10 8.65 -6.81
CA MET A 42 5.76 8.14 -6.53
C MET A 42 5.68 7.45 -5.17
N SER A 43 4.48 7.47 -4.59
CA SER A 43 4.11 6.65 -3.44
C SER A 43 3.56 5.31 -3.90
N VAL A 44 4.02 4.23 -3.26
CA VAL A 44 3.62 2.87 -3.55
C VAL A 44 3.16 2.18 -2.27
N MET A 45 1.88 1.79 -2.23
CA MET A 45 1.38 0.87 -1.21
C MET A 45 1.73 -0.56 -1.60
N ILE A 46 2.28 -1.33 -0.67
CA ILE A 46 2.59 -2.74 -0.89
C ILE A 46 1.90 -3.56 0.20
N GLY A 47 1.00 -4.44 -0.23
CA GLY A 47 0.29 -5.35 0.66
C GLY A 47 1.22 -6.37 1.31
N GLY A 48 0.73 -6.97 2.38
CA GLY A 48 1.45 -7.98 3.13
C GLY A 48 1.54 -7.68 4.62
N PHE A 49 1.89 -8.72 5.35
CA PHE A 49 2.22 -8.69 6.77
C PHE A 49 3.31 -9.72 7.00
N ASN A 50 4.52 -9.27 7.40
CA ASN A 50 5.69 -10.13 7.48
C ASN A 50 5.93 -10.84 6.12
N TYR A 51 5.84 -12.16 6.06
CA TYR A 51 5.98 -12.95 4.81
C TYR A 51 4.66 -13.15 4.06
N GLY A 52 3.52 -13.01 4.74
CA GLY A 52 2.21 -13.35 4.20
C GLY A 52 1.61 -12.24 3.33
N GLY A 53 1.16 -12.61 2.13
CA GLY A 53 0.40 -11.70 1.28
C GLY A 53 1.19 -10.60 0.57
N ILE A 54 2.53 -10.73 0.47
CA ILE A 54 3.36 -9.84 -0.33
C ILE A 54 3.22 -10.22 -1.81
N PRO A 55 3.03 -9.25 -2.73
CA PRO A 55 3.05 -9.49 -4.18
C PRO A 55 4.49 -9.62 -4.69
N TYR A 56 5.11 -10.76 -4.44
CA TYR A 56 6.55 -10.98 -4.65
C TYR A 56 7.01 -10.76 -6.09
N THR A 57 6.23 -11.26 -7.05
CA THR A 57 6.59 -11.13 -8.49
C THR A 57 6.58 -9.68 -8.94
N LEU A 58 5.59 -8.90 -8.46
CA LEU A 58 5.51 -7.47 -8.74
C LEU A 58 6.64 -6.69 -8.05
N VAL A 59 6.94 -7.05 -6.81
CA VAL A 59 8.01 -6.40 -6.05
C VAL A 59 9.37 -6.69 -6.67
N ASP A 60 9.64 -7.93 -7.06
CA ASP A 60 10.89 -8.31 -7.71
C ASP A 60 11.06 -7.57 -9.06
N ALA A 61 10.01 -7.46 -9.85
CA ALA A 61 10.03 -6.66 -11.07
C ALA A 61 10.29 -5.16 -10.80
N LEU A 62 9.77 -4.60 -9.71
CA LEU A 62 10.05 -3.21 -9.32
C LEU A 62 11.50 -3.03 -8.83
N VAL A 63 12.05 -4.02 -8.15
CA VAL A 63 13.47 -4.06 -7.77
C VAL A 63 14.34 -4.04 -9.03
N GLU A 64 14.06 -4.90 -10.00
CA GLU A 64 14.79 -4.99 -11.27
C GLU A 64 14.67 -3.71 -12.11
N ALA A 65 13.51 -3.06 -12.07
CA ALA A 65 13.30 -1.80 -12.78
C ALA A 65 14.14 -0.64 -12.24
N GLY A 66 14.71 -0.75 -11.03
CA GLY A 66 15.63 0.22 -10.45
C GLY A 66 15.03 1.60 -10.17
N VAL A 67 13.69 1.71 -10.11
CA VAL A 67 13.02 3.00 -9.85
C VAL A 67 13.28 3.44 -8.43
N GLY A 68 13.87 4.64 -8.28
CA GLY A 68 14.25 5.21 -6.98
C GLY A 68 13.34 6.34 -6.50
N GLU A 69 13.72 6.97 -5.38
CA GLU A 69 13.02 8.10 -4.73
C GLU A 69 11.57 7.77 -4.33
N LEU A 70 11.24 6.49 -4.12
CA LEU A 70 9.88 6.06 -3.83
C LEU A 70 9.50 6.32 -2.36
N THR A 71 8.21 6.59 -2.13
CA THR A 71 7.60 6.51 -0.80
C THR A 71 6.94 5.15 -0.65
N LEU A 72 7.48 4.31 0.22
CA LEU A 72 6.90 3.01 0.57
C LEU A 72 5.85 3.19 1.67
N ILE A 73 4.65 2.70 1.44
CA ILE A 73 3.57 2.60 2.43
C ILE A 73 3.25 1.11 2.61
N ALA A 74 3.67 0.52 3.71
CA ALA A 74 3.50 -0.90 3.98
C ALA A 74 3.37 -1.15 5.48
N ASN A 75 2.82 -2.30 5.88
CA ASN A 75 2.72 -2.62 7.31
C ASN A 75 4.08 -2.64 8.00
N ASP A 76 5.07 -3.21 7.32
CA ASP A 76 6.46 -3.32 7.77
C ASP A 76 7.43 -3.13 6.58
N THR A 77 8.72 -3.23 6.85
CA THR A 77 9.76 -3.15 5.80
C THR A 77 10.34 -4.51 5.44
N ALA A 78 9.64 -5.60 5.74
CA ALA A 78 10.06 -6.98 5.52
C ALA A 78 11.52 -7.25 5.98
N TYR A 79 12.17 -8.28 5.46
CA TYR A 79 13.62 -8.51 5.66
C TYR A 79 14.41 -7.97 4.47
N GLU A 80 15.71 -7.77 4.63
CA GLU A 80 16.56 -7.14 3.61
C GLU A 80 16.53 -7.85 2.25
N ASP A 81 16.38 -9.18 2.27
CA ASP A 81 16.39 -10.06 1.10
C ASP A 81 15.00 -10.55 0.67
N VAL A 82 13.93 -10.04 1.31
CA VAL A 82 12.56 -10.53 1.12
C VAL A 82 11.61 -9.42 0.68
N GLY A 83 10.85 -9.66 -0.39
CA GLY A 83 9.78 -8.79 -0.84
C GLY A 83 10.22 -7.33 -0.94
N HIS A 84 9.39 -6.42 -0.44
CA HIS A 84 9.66 -4.98 -0.49
C HIS A 84 10.84 -4.52 0.39
N GLY A 85 11.37 -5.37 1.27
CA GLY A 85 12.61 -5.10 1.98
C GLY A 85 13.81 -4.96 1.05
N LYS A 86 13.80 -5.64 -0.10
CA LYS A 86 14.81 -5.49 -1.16
C LYS A 86 14.85 -4.06 -1.71
N LEU A 87 13.69 -3.39 -1.87
CA LEU A 87 13.61 -2.00 -2.33
C LEU A 87 14.32 -1.05 -1.34
N VAL A 88 14.15 -1.29 -0.04
CA VAL A 88 14.87 -0.53 1.00
C VAL A 88 16.36 -0.83 0.92
N ALA A 89 16.75 -2.11 0.90
CA ALA A 89 18.15 -2.52 0.89
C ALA A 89 18.93 -1.98 -0.32
N ASN A 90 18.26 -1.84 -1.47
CA ASN A 90 18.83 -1.29 -2.70
C ASN A 90 18.83 0.25 -2.75
N GLY A 91 18.32 0.95 -1.72
CA GLY A 91 18.25 2.40 -1.71
C GLY A 91 17.24 3.01 -2.69
N GLN A 92 16.21 2.25 -3.11
CA GLN A 92 15.14 2.73 -3.98
C GLN A 92 14.07 3.54 -3.23
N ILE A 93 14.06 3.45 -1.89
CA ILE A 93 13.09 4.10 -1.02
C ILE A 93 13.68 5.34 -0.37
N LYS A 94 13.03 6.48 -0.56
CA LYS A 94 13.34 7.75 0.07
C LYS A 94 12.57 7.97 1.37
N LYS A 95 11.31 7.53 1.41
CA LYS A 95 10.44 7.64 2.59
C LYS A 95 9.73 6.32 2.86
N VAL A 96 9.64 5.95 4.12
CA VAL A 96 8.83 4.82 4.61
C VAL A 96 7.74 5.35 5.52
N VAL A 97 6.50 4.89 5.30
CA VAL A 97 5.37 5.00 6.24
C VAL A 97 4.97 3.58 6.62
N ALA A 98 5.22 3.19 7.87
CA ALA A 98 5.01 1.82 8.32
C ALA A 98 4.62 1.75 9.80
N SER A 99 4.08 0.59 10.20
CA SER A 99 3.81 0.35 11.63
C SER A 99 4.99 -0.33 12.35
N HIS A 100 5.87 -0.98 11.60
CA HIS A 100 7.02 -1.71 12.15
C HIS A 100 8.20 -1.75 11.15
N VAL A 101 9.42 -1.59 11.66
CA VAL A 101 10.64 -1.61 10.81
C VAL A 101 11.77 -2.47 11.39
N GLY A 102 11.54 -3.12 12.52
CA GLY A 102 12.57 -3.85 13.25
C GLY A 102 13.13 -5.11 12.56
N LEU A 103 12.47 -5.60 11.51
CA LEU A 103 12.91 -6.77 10.75
C LEU A 103 14.00 -6.46 9.73
N ASN A 104 14.08 -5.21 9.27
CA ASN A 104 15.01 -4.77 8.25
C ASN A 104 16.04 -3.80 8.84
N LYS A 105 17.25 -4.29 9.10
CA LYS A 105 18.34 -3.50 9.70
C LYS A 105 18.73 -2.30 8.82
N LYS A 106 18.64 -2.44 7.49
CA LYS A 106 18.93 -1.35 6.54
C LYS A 106 17.99 -0.17 6.69
N THR A 107 16.71 -0.40 7.05
CA THR A 107 15.78 0.70 7.32
C THR A 107 16.29 1.59 8.45
N GLY A 108 16.65 0.98 9.59
CA GLY A 108 17.23 1.72 10.72
C GLY A 108 18.56 2.40 10.39
N GLN A 109 19.45 1.71 9.69
CA GLN A 109 20.73 2.25 9.26
C GLN A 109 20.54 3.49 8.37
N PHE A 110 19.73 3.40 7.31
CA PHE A 110 19.50 4.51 6.38
C PHE A 110 18.78 5.69 7.03
N TYR A 111 17.87 5.42 7.97
CA TYR A 111 17.26 6.48 8.76
C TYR A 111 18.29 7.24 9.60
N MET A 112 19.18 6.54 10.32
CA MET A 112 20.23 7.15 11.13
C MET A 112 21.28 7.91 10.30
N GLU A 113 21.52 7.47 9.06
CA GLU A 113 22.39 8.13 8.10
C GLU A 113 21.74 9.32 7.37
N GLY A 114 20.45 9.60 7.63
CA GLY A 114 19.68 10.65 6.95
C GLY A 114 19.38 10.37 5.47
N LYS A 115 19.53 9.12 5.04
CA LYS A 115 19.27 8.68 3.66
C LYS A 115 17.81 8.28 3.42
N LEU A 116 17.03 8.07 4.49
CA LEU A 116 15.66 7.61 4.45
C LEU A 116 14.83 8.38 5.48
N GLU A 117 13.68 8.90 5.05
CA GLU A 117 12.68 9.46 5.95
C GLU A 117 11.79 8.33 6.50
N LEU A 118 11.52 8.36 7.79
CA LEU A 118 10.71 7.34 8.46
C LEU A 118 9.54 7.98 9.22
N GLU A 119 8.34 7.53 8.89
CA GLU A 119 7.10 7.82 9.62
C GLU A 119 6.57 6.52 10.23
N LEU A 120 6.76 6.36 11.54
CA LEU A 120 6.16 5.23 12.28
C LEU A 120 4.75 5.60 12.70
N CYS A 121 3.81 4.73 12.36
CA CYS A 121 2.40 4.91 12.66
C CYS A 121 1.88 3.68 13.43
N PRO A 122 1.22 3.83 14.58
CA PRO A 122 0.61 2.70 15.26
C PRO A 122 -0.27 1.89 14.32
N GLN A 123 -0.18 0.55 14.34
CA GLN A 123 -0.75 -0.32 13.29
C GLN A 123 -2.26 -0.10 13.07
N GLY A 124 -3.05 0.03 14.13
CA GLY A 124 -4.48 0.34 14.02
C GLY A 124 -4.73 1.70 13.37
N THR A 125 -3.96 2.72 13.76
CA THR A 125 -4.01 4.05 13.13
C THR A 125 -3.61 3.98 11.67
N PHE A 126 -2.56 3.22 11.33
CA PHE A 126 -2.07 3.04 9.97
C PHE A 126 -3.16 2.49 9.05
N VAL A 127 -3.85 1.41 9.44
CA VAL A 127 -4.91 0.81 8.63
C VAL A 127 -6.11 1.74 8.48
N GLU A 128 -6.48 2.48 9.54
CA GLU A 128 -7.61 3.40 9.48
C GLU A 128 -7.30 4.67 8.66
N ARG A 129 -6.06 5.13 8.66
CA ARG A 129 -5.62 6.20 7.75
C ARG A 129 -5.72 5.77 6.27
N ILE A 130 -5.36 4.52 5.94
CA ILE A 130 -5.55 3.95 4.60
C ILE A 130 -7.04 3.86 4.28
N ARG A 131 -7.86 3.35 5.22
CA ARG A 131 -9.31 3.29 5.06
C ARG A 131 -9.90 4.67 4.79
N ALA A 132 -9.53 5.67 5.58
CA ALA A 132 -9.98 7.05 5.38
C ALA A 132 -9.60 7.56 3.98
N GLY A 133 -8.40 7.29 3.51
CA GLY A 133 -7.95 7.65 2.16
C GLY A 133 -8.77 6.98 1.07
N GLY A 134 -9.11 5.70 1.23
CA GLY A 134 -9.88 4.92 0.26
C GLY A 134 -11.35 5.31 0.18
N PHE A 135 -11.95 5.74 1.30
CA PHE A 135 -13.37 6.05 1.40
C PHE A 135 -13.68 7.55 1.40
N GLY A 136 -12.69 8.40 1.09
CA GLY A 136 -12.90 9.84 0.95
C GLY A 136 -13.16 10.58 2.25
N LEU A 137 -12.71 10.03 3.39
CA LEU A 137 -12.81 10.67 4.69
C LEU A 137 -11.65 11.66 4.87
N GLY A 138 -11.91 12.80 5.53
CA GLY A 138 -10.91 13.85 5.79
C GLY A 138 -9.88 13.48 6.85
N GLY A 139 -10.07 12.39 7.57
CA GLY A 139 -9.21 11.89 8.64
C GLY A 139 -9.97 11.01 9.60
N ILE A 140 -9.25 10.53 10.62
CA ILE A 140 -9.83 9.75 11.71
C ILE A 140 -9.42 10.34 13.06
N LEU A 141 -10.23 10.11 14.06
CA LEU A 141 -9.92 10.46 15.46
C LEU A 141 -9.56 9.19 16.22
N THR A 142 -8.39 9.19 16.86
CA THR A 142 -7.94 8.05 17.67
C THR A 142 -7.32 8.51 18.97
N PRO A 143 -7.57 7.83 20.10
CA PRO A 143 -6.87 8.11 21.35
C PRO A 143 -5.44 7.54 21.37
N THR A 144 -5.11 6.66 20.40
CA THR A 144 -3.78 6.02 20.31
C THR A 144 -2.72 7.07 20.01
N GLY A 145 -1.71 7.14 20.88
CA GLY A 145 -0.61 8.08 20.72
C GLY A 145 -0.75 9.39 21.48
N VAL A 146 -1.90 9.67 22.08
CA VAL A 146 -2.08 10.87 22.95
C VAL A 146 -1.05 10.84 24.08
N GLY A 147 -0.34 11.95 24.29
CA GLY A 147 0.70 12.09 25.32
C GLY A 147 2.03 11.38 24.98
N THR A 148 2.24 10.97 23.74
CA THR A 148 3.48 10.34 23.26
C THR A 148 4.09 11.15 22.13
N VAL A 149 5.26 10.76 21.65
CA VAL A 149 5.92 11.35 20.45
C VAL A 149 5.02 11.28 19.18
N VAL A 150 4.04 10.40 19.16
CA VAL A 150 3.07 10.29 18.05
C VAL A 150 2.16 11.52 17.96
N GLU A 151 1.97 12.24 19.07
CA GLU A 151 1.14 13.46 19.13
C GLU A 151 1.84 14.67 18.49
N GLU A 152 3.17 14.65 18.43
CA GLU A 152 3.93 15.82 17.98
C GLU A 152 3.51 16.29 16.57
N GLY A 153 3.17 17.57 16.45
CA GLY A 153 2.73 18.19 15.21
C GLY A 153 1.32 17.84 14.75
N LYS A 154 0.55 17.07 15.53
CA LYS A 154 -0.84 16.69 15.22
C LYS A 154 -1.85 17.53 16.00
N GLN A 155 -3.05 17.67 15.42
CA GLN A 155 -4.16 18.32 16.10
C GLN A 155 -4.76 17.38 17.15
N VAL A 156 -4.90 17.87 18.38
CA VAL A 156 -5.61 17.18 19.46
C VAL A 156 -7.01 17.77 19.58
N LEU A 157 -8.03 16.92 19.61
CA LEU A 157 -9.40 17.28 19.85
C LEU A 157 -9.87 16.62 21.14
N GLU A 158 -10.69 17.35 21.92
CA GLU A 158 -11.34 16.80 23.11
C GLU A 158 -12.83 16.62 22.82
N ILE A 159 -13.33 15.42 23.04
CA ILE A 159 -14.74 15.05 22.87
C ILE A 159 -15.16 14.31 24.14
N ASP A 160 -16.16 14.82 24.81
CA ASP A 160 -16.69 14.26 26.06
C ASP A 160 -15.59 13.99 27.12
N GLY A 161 -14.66 14.95 27.27
CA GLY A 161 -13.56 14.87 28.22
C GLY A 161 -12.44 13.91 27.87
N LYS A 162 -12.49 13.30 26.67
CA LYS A 162 -11.45 12.39 26.16
C LYS A 162 -10.70 13.00 24.98
N LYS A 163 -9.36 12.94 25.03
CA LYS A 163 -8.49 13.45 23.98
C LYS A 163 -8.31 12.45 22.85
N TYR A 164 -8.26 12.98 21.62
CA TYR A 164 -8.04 12.24 20.39
C TYR A 164 -7.06 12.99 19.51
N LEU A 165 -6.24 12.27 18.78
CA LEU A 165 -5.42 12.80 17.69
C LEU A 165 -6.24 12.78 16.40
N LEU A 166 -6.17 13.87 15.63
CA LEU A 166 -6.59 13.85 14.23
C LEU A 166 -5.48 13.29 13.37
N GLU A 167 -5.73 12.13 12.80
CA GLU A 167 -4.83 11.45 11.86
C GLU A 167 -5.33 11.64 10.43
N LEU A 168 -4.45 12.14 9.55
CA LEU A 168 -4.79 12.42 8.17
C LEU A 168 -4.80 11.15 7.31
N PRO A 169 -5.61 11.11 6.23
CA PRO A 169 -5.71 9.95 5.36
C PRO A 169 -4.37 9.60 4.70
N LEU A 170 -4.16 8.31 4.39
CA LEU A 170 -3.09 7.83 3.54
C LEU A 170 -3.64 7.39 2.19
N ARG A 171 -3.02 7.88 1.11
CA ARG A 171 -3.26 7.45 -0.27
C ARG A 171 -1.92 7.21 -0.96
N ALA A 172 -1.94 6.44 -2.04
CA ALA A 172 -0.77 6.21 -2.88
C ALA A 172 -1.09 6.42 -4.36
N ASN A 173 -0.04 6.66 -5.15
CA ASN A 173 -0.16 6.67 -6.61
C ASN A 173 -0.43 5.25 -7.14
N VAL A 174 0.25 4.25 -6.58
CA VAL A 174 0.10 2.85 -7.00
C VAL A 174 -0.04 1.95 -5.77
N ALA A 175 -0.91 0.94 -5.87
CA ALA A 175 -0.93 -0.17 -4.92
C ALA A 175 -0.55 -1.47 -5.64
N LEU A 176 0.41 -2.18 -5.08
CA LEU A 176 0.77 -3.55 -5.42
C LEU A 176 0.17 -4.47 -4.36
N ILE A 177 -0.80 -5.26 -4.74
CA ILE A 177 -1.51 -6.14 -3.80
C ILE A 177 -1.40 -7.60 -4.23
N ARG A 178 -1.56 -8.49 -3.26
CA ARG A 178 -1.59 -9.94 -3.44
C ARG A 178 -2.98 -10.46 -3.15
N ALA A 179 -3.54 -11.24 -4.10
CA ALA A 179 -4.78 -11.96 -3.91
C ALA A 179 -4.61 -13.45 -4.27
N TYR A 180 -5.62 -14.26 -4.02
CA TYR A 180 -5.58 -15.69 -4.37
C TYR A 180 -5.97 -15.87 -5.83
N GLN A 181 -7.20 -15.55 -6.18
CA GLN A 181 -7.72 -15.67 -7.55
C GLN A 181 -8.38 -14.37 -7.98
N ALA A 182 -8.37 -14.11 -9.27
CA ALA A 182 -9.14 -13.05 -9.89
C ALA A 182 -10.03 -13.63 -10.99
N ASP A 183 -11.15 -12.99 -11.27
CA ASP A 183 -11.80 -13.13 -12.58
C ASP A 183 -11.28 -12.07 -13.56
N ARG A 184 -11.67 -12.20 -14.84
CA ARG A 184 -11.27 -11.24 -15.89
C ARG A 184 -11.80 -9.82 -15.65
N MET A 185 -12.80 -9.64 -14.79
CA MET A 185 -13.27 -8.32 -14.37
C MET A 185 -12.45 -7.72 -13.22
N GLY A 186 -11.52 -8.50 -12.64
CA GLY A 186 -10.66 -8.09 -11.54
C GLY A 186 -11.31 -8.24 -10.17
N ASN A 187 -12.40 -8.98 -10.04
CA ASN A 187 -12.90 -9.38 -8.73
C ASN A 187 -11.91 -10.34 -8.07
N LEU A 188 -11.60 -10.12 -6.78
CA LEU A 188 -10.54 -10.84 -6.09
C LEU A 188 -11.06 -11.64 -4.91
N THR A 189 -10.50 -12.86 -4.76
CA THR A 189 -10.59 -13.68 -3.55
C THR A 189 -9.25 -13.72 -2.85
N TYR A 190 -9.23 -14.13 -1.57
CA TYR A 190 -8.01 -14.23 -0.76
C TYR A 190 -7.96 -15.56 -0.03
N PHE A 191 -6.76 -16.10 0.13
CA PHE A 191 -6.55 -17.34 0.87
C PHE A 191 -5.92 -17.05 2.24
N GLY A 192 -6.60 -17.47 3.30
CA GLY A 192 -6.10 -17.40 4.67
C GLY A 192 -5.69 -15.97 5.08
N THR A 193 -4.57 -15.89 5.79
CA THR A 193 -4.02 -14.63 6.33
C THR A 193 -3.39 -13.72 5.28
N ASN A 194 -3.21 -14.20 4.04
CA ASN A 194 -2.74 -13.36 2.93
C ASN A 194 -3.71 -12.22 2.58
N ARG A 195 -4.95 -12.28 3.09
CA ARG A 195 -5.90 -11.19 2.99
C ARG A 195 -5.38 -9.89 3.62
N ASN A 196 -4.88 -9.94 4.84
CA ASN A 196 -4.31 -8.84 5.65
C ASN A 196 -4.59 -7.41 5.14
N PHE A 197 -3.55 -6.61 4.76
CA PHE A 197 -3.71 -5.24 4.28
C PHE A 197 -4.14 -5.11 2.82
N ASN A 198 -4.11 -6.20 2.05
CA ASN A 198 -4.33 -6.18 0.60
C ASN A 198 -5.66 -5.56 0.18
N PRO A 199 -6.83 -5.96 0.74
CA PRO A 199 -8.12 -5.39 0.35
C PRO A 199 -8.24 -3.90 0.64
N ILE A 200 -7.71 -3.45 1.79
CA ILE A 200 -7.87 -2.05 2.17
C ILE A 200 -6.97 -1.14 1.33
N MET A 201 -5.75 -1.58 0.99
CA MET A 201 -4.84 -0.82 0.14
C MET A 201 -5.39 -0.65 -1.28
N ALA A 202 -6.15 -1.64 -1.80
CA ALA A 202 -6.84 -1.52 -3.08
C ALA A 202 -7.80 -0.33 -3.16
N THR A 203 -8.35 0.14 -2.03
CA THR A 203 -9.27 1.28 -1.99
C THR A 203 -8.56 2.63 -2.03
N ALA A 204 -7.29 2.69 -1.66
CA ALA A 204 -6.57 3.91 -1.32
C ALA A 204 -5.46 4.29 -2.31
N ALA A 205 -5.47 3.75 -3.51
CA ALA A 205 -4.51 4.10 -4.57
C ALA A 205 -5.20 4.56 -5.84
N ASP A 206 -4.45 5.33 -6.65
CA ASP A 206 -4.96 5.82 -7.93
C ASP A 206 -4.88 4.73 -9.02
N TYR A 207 -3.90 3.81 -8.93
CA TYR A 207 -3.73 2.67 -9.81
C TYR A 207 -3.43 1.41 -8.99
N VAL A 208 -4.18 0.33 -9.21
CA VAL A 208 -4.08 -0.91 -8.42
C VAL A 208 -3.71 -2.08 -9.30
N ILE A 209 -2.61 -2.74 -8.98
CA ILE A 209 -2.12 -3.94 -9.65
C ILE A 209 -2.23 -5.11 -8.68
N ALA A 210 -2.98 -6.13 -9.06
CA ALA A 210 -3.13 -7.33 -8.24
C ALA A 210 -2.33 -8.50 -8.81
N GLU A 211 -1.42 -9.03 -8.00
CA GLU A 211 -0.77 -10.31 -8.25
C GLU A 211 -1.67 -11.43 -7.74
N VAL A 212 -1.93 -12.44 -8.58
CA VAL A 212 -2.85 -13.54 -8.28
C VAL A 212 -2.23 -14.89 -8.67
N ASP A 213 -2.74 -15.98 -8.06
CA ASP A 213 -2.33 -17.35 -8.42
C ASP A 213 -2.89 -17.74 -9.80
N SER A 214 -4.13 -17.34 -10.07
CA SER A 214 -4.81 -17.65 -11.33
C SER A 214 -5.85 -16.59 -11.68
N VAL A 215 -6.09 -16.45 -13.00
CA VAL A 215 -7.16 -15.63 -13.54
C VAL A 215 -8.21 -16.57 -14.16
N LEU A 216 -9.43 -16.46 -13.68
CA LEU A 216 -10.59 -17.25 -14.09
C LEU A 216 -11.45 -16.46 -15.08
N GLU A 217 -12.33 -17.14 -15.79
CA GLU A 217 -13.31 -16.46 -16.63
C GLU A 217 -14.44 -15.84 -15.79
N VAL A 218 -15.15 -14.88 -16.36
CA VAL A 218 -16.25 -14.19 -15.69
C VAL A 218 -17.35 -15.20 -15.34
N GLY A 219 -17.73 -15.26 -14.08
CA GLY A 219 -18.76 -16.16 -13.56
C GLY A 219 -18.24 -17.48 -12.98
N GLU A 220 -16.94 -17.72 -13.02
CA GLU A 220 -16.32 -18.90 -12.40
C GLU A 220 -15.99 -18.69 -10.90
N LEU A 221 -15.82 -17.43 -10.45
CA LEU A 221 -15.70 -17.15 -9.02
C LEU A 221 -17.06 -17.20 -8.33
N ASP A 222 -17.12 -17.82 -7.16
CA ASP A 222 -18.28 -17.68 -6.30
C ASP A 222 -18.43 -16.21 -5.87
N PRO A 223 -19.55 -15.55 -6.20
CA PRO A 223 -19.77 -14.15 -5.83
C PRO A 223 -19.76 -13.90 -4.32
N ASN A 224 -20.02 -14.91 -3.49
CA ASN A 224 -19.97 -14.81 -2.03
C ASN A 224 -18.52 -14.78 -1.49
N GLU A 225 -17.55 -15.26 -2.27
CA GLU A 225 -16.14 -15.26 -1.90
C GLU A 225 -15.40 -13.99 -2.36
N ILE A 226 -16.02 -13.16 -3.18
CA ILE A 226 -15.42 -11.91 -3.66
C ILE A 226 -15.29 -10.93 -2.50
N VAL A 227 -14.05 -10.55 -2.21
CA VAL A 227 -13.71 -9.59 -1.15
C VAL A 227 -13.38 -8.21 -1.72
N THR A 228 -12.60 -8.15 -2.81
CA THR A 228 -12.27 -6.90 -3.47
C THR A 228 -12.96 -6.85 -4.83
N PRO A 229 -13.92 -5.92 -5.03
CA PRO A 229 -14.61 -5.80 -6.30
C PRO A 229 -13.69 -5.26 -7.39
N GLY A 230 -13.85 -5.78 -8.61
CA GLY A 230 -13.01 -5.47 -9.75
C GLY A 230 -12.96 -3.99 -10.14
N ILE A 231 -13.95 -3.18 -9.72
CA ILE A 231 -13.91 -1.73 -9.95
C ILE A 231 -12.70 -1.04 -9.31
N LEU A 232 -12.11 -1.64 -8.28
CA LEU A 232 -10.93 -1.11 -7.61
C LEU A 232 -9.63 -1.48 -8.33
N ILE A 233 -9.65 -2.49 -9.20
CA ILE A 233 -8.46 -3.05 -9.84
C ILE A 233 -8.27 -2.46 -11.23
N ASP A 234 -7.01 -2.25 -11.62
CA ASP A 234 -6.62 -1.71 -12.93
C ASP A 234 -5.92 -2.74 -13.81
N ALA A 235 -5.08 -3.60 -13.21
CA ALA A 235 -4.35 -4.65 -13.91
C ALA A 235 -4.16 -5.89 -13.05
N LEU A 236 -4.01 -7.04 -13.71
CA LEU A 236 -3.73 -8.33 -13.10
C LEU A 236 -2.36 -8.82 -13.54
N VAL A 237 -1.66 -9.50 -12.66
CA VAL A 237 -0.41 -10.21 -12.92
C VAL A 237 -0.53 -11.60 -12.33
N VAL A 238 -0.27 -12.64 -13.12
CA VAL A 238 -0.19 -14.00 -12.59
C VAL A 238 1.17 -14.16 -11.92
N LYS A 239 1.18 -14.70 -10.70
CA LYS A 239 2.44 -14.91 -9.96
C LYS A 239 3.41 -15.79 -10.72
N GLY A 240 4.68 -15.49 -10.62
CA GLY A 240 5.75 -16.39 -11.03
C GLY A 240 6.02 -17.50 -9.99
N ASP A 241 6.94 -18.40 -10.33
CA ASP A 241 7.43 -19.42 -9.41
C ASP A 241 8.32 -18.75 -8.35
N ASN A 242 7.73 -18.45 -7.18
CA ASN A 242 8.43 -17.75 -6.10
C ASN A 242 8.94 -18.71 -5.03
N TYR A 243 10.22 -18.58 -4.72
CA TYR A 243 10.92 -19.31 -3.66
C TYR A 243 10.24 -19.22 -2.28
N TYR A 244 9.50 -18.14 -2.02
CA TYR A 244 8.86 -17.88 -0.72
C TYR A 244 7.52 -18.59 -0.52
N ALA A 245 6.91 -19.15 -1.56
CA ALA A 245 5.67 -19.91 -1.45
C ALA A 245 5.80 -21.18 -0.57
N ASN A 246 7.03 -21.62 -0.28
CA ASN A 246 7.33 -22.81 0.50
C ASN A 246 7.75 -22.52 1.95
N ARG A 247 7.65 -21.26 2.42
CA ARG A 247 8.02 -20.85 3.78
C ARG A 247 6.82 -20.52 4.69
N THR A 248 5.60 -20.76 4.19
CA THR A 248 4.36 -20.60 4.96
C THR A 248 3.90 -21.90 5.57
#